data_12b803134195d385639704bd19f105e4
#
_entry.id   12b803134195d385639704bd19f105e4
#
_cell.length_a   1.000
_cell.length_b   1.000
_cell.length_c   1.000
_cell.angle_alpha   90.00
_cell.angle_beta   90.00
_cell.angle_gamma   90.00
#
_symmetry.space_group_name_H-M   'P 1'
#
loop_
_entity.id
_entity.type
_entity.pdbx_description
1 polymer ?
#
loop_
_entity_poly.entity_id
_entity_poly.type
_entity_poly.pdbx_seq_one_letter_code
_entity_poly.pdbx_strand_id
1 'polypeptide(L)'
;TALTKNYEIAQGTPAYEDTLVDSLEKKELMSIFYKAVDMLPPQKREICLMKVREELSNQEIADRLKLSINTIKTHYSDALKLLRVHLGKLLIFVTYLTLLRYLSVYLTV
;
A
#
# COMPACT_ATOMS: atom_id res chain seq x y z
N THR A 1 12.87 8.47 16.05
CA THR A 1 13.98 9.26 16.59
C THR A 1 13.53 10.04 17.83
N ALA A 2 14.50 10.42 18.66
CA ALA A 2 14.24 11.16 19.89
C ALA A 2 13.55 12.50 19.63
N LEU A 3 13.88 13.15 18.52
CA LEU A 3 13.26 14.43 18.12
C LEU A 3 11.80 14.27 17.78
N THR A 4 11.44 13.20 17.09
CA THR A 4 10.04 12.90 16.73
C THR A 4 9.24 12.57 17.97
N LYS A 5 9.78 11.81 18.91
CA LYS A 5 9.13 11.50 20.18
C LYS A 5 8.91 12.75 21.02
N ASN A 6 9.89 13.62 21.11
CA ASN A 6 9.77 14.87 21.87
C ASN A 6 8.73 15.79 21.27
N TYR A 7 8.63 15.82 19.95
CA TYR A 7 7.62 16.60 19.23
C TYR A 7 6.21 16.06 19.52
N GLU A 8 6.03 14.76 19.47
CA GLU A 8 4.76 14.11 19.77
C GLU A 8 4.31 14.35 21.21
N ILE A 9 5.24 14.24 22.16
CA ILE A 9 4.96 14.50 23.58
C ILE A 9 4.57 15.96 23.79
N ALA A 10 5.22 16.90 23.11
CA ALA A 10 4.93 18.31 23.22
C ALA A 10 3.54 18.70 22.71
N GLN A 11 2.97 17.92 21.79
CA GLN A 11 1.62 18.17 21.25
C GLN A 11 0.49 17.65 22.13
N GLY A 12 0.77 16.72 23.06
CA GLY A 12 -0.19 16.21 24.02
C GLY A 12 -1.37 15.45 23.39
N THR A 13 -2.61 15.80 23.78
CA THR A 13 -3.83 15.10 23.39
C THR A 13 -4.07 14.98 21.89
N PRO A 14 -3.79 15.99 21.05
CA PRO A 14 -3.96 15.86 19.60
C PRO A 14 -3.10 14.76 18.97
N ALA A 15 -1.96 14.44 19.56
CA ALA A 15 -1.08 13.39 19.05
C ALA A 15 -1.72 12.00 19.11
N TYR A 16 -2.58 11.75 20.10
CA TYR A 16 -3.29 10.49 20.26
C TYR A 16 -4.34 10.31 19.16
N GLU A 17 -5.13 11.34 18.89
CA GLU A 17 -6.13 11.32 17.82
C GLU A 17 -5.49 11.17 16.45
N ASP A 18 -4.39 11.90 16.19
CA ASP A 18 -3.63 11.79 14.96
C ASP A 18 -3.08 10.38 14.76
N THR A 19 -2.62 9.72 15.83
CA THR A 19 -2.13 8.35 15.77
C THR A 19 -3.23 7.36 15.39
N LEU A 20 -4.46 7.55 15.93
CA LEU A 20 -5.59 6.71 15.58
C LEU A 20 -6.02 6.90 14.13
N VAL A 21 -6.08 8.12 13.65
CA VAL A 21 -6.40 8.45 12.27
C VAL A 21 -5.34 7.86 11.33
N ASP A 22 -4.06 8.03 11.64
CA ASP A 22 -2.96 7.45 10.87
C ASP A 22 -3.06 5.92 10.82
N SER A 23 -3.41 5.29 11.94
CA SER A 23 -3.57 3.84 12.00
C SER A 23 -4.72 3.36 11.13
N LEU A 24 -5.84 4.07 11.12
CA LEU A 24 -6.98 3.76 10.26
C LEU A 24 -6.64 3.97 8.78
N GLU A 25 -5.97 5.06 8.45
CA GLU A 25 -5.52 5.32 7.09
C GLU A 25 -4.56 4.25 6.59
N LYS A 26 -3.64 3.81 7.44
CA LYS A 26 -2.72 2.72 7.10
C LYS A 26 -3.46 1.43 6.80
N LYS A 27 -4.46 1.08 7.61
CA LYS A 27 -5.29 -0.10 7.38
C LYS A 27 -6.04 -0.02 6.06
N GLU A 28 -6.60 1.15 5.74
CA GLU A 28 -7.29 1.37 4.48
C GLU A 28 -6.34 1.24 3.29
N LEU A 29 -5.17 1.86 3.38
CA LEU A 29 -4.15 1.78 2.33
C LEU A 29 -3.67 0.35 2.13
N MET A 30 -3.43 -0.39 3.21
CA MET A 30 -3.03 -1.78 3.12
C MET A 30 -4.13 -2.65 2.53
N SER A 31 -5.39 -2.38 2.87
CA SER A 31 -6.53 -3.08 2.27
C SER A 31 -6.59 -2.86 0.76
N ILE A 32 -6.44 -1.61 0.33
CA ILE A 32 -6.42 -1.26 -1.10
C ILE A 32 -5.26 -1.96 -1.80
N PHE A 33 -4.08 -1.96 -1.18
CA PHE A 33 -2.89 -2.61 -1.71
C PHE A 33 -3.11 -4.11 -1.90
N TYR A 34 -3.63 -4.80 -0.89
CA TYR A 34 -3.86 -6.24 -0.98
C TYR A 34 -4.95 -6.60 -1.98
N LYS A 35 -5.96 -5.76 -2.13
CA LYS A 35 -6.96 -5.95 -3.19
C LYS A 35 -6.33 -5.85 -4.58
N ALA A 36 -5.42 -4.91 -4.76
CA ALA A 36 -4.70 -4.77 -6.02
C ALA A 36 -3.79 -5.98 -6.27
N VAL A 37 -3.12 -6.47 -5.24
CA VAL A 37 -2.29 -7.68 -5.33
C VAL A 37 -3.13 -8.90 -5.73
N ASP A 38 -4.34 -9.01 -5.21
CA ASP A 38 -5.24 -10.12 -5.56
C ASP A 38 -5.63 -10.11 -7.05
N MET A 39 -5.55 -8.98 -7.71
CA MET A 39 -5.83 -8.86 -9.15
C MET A 39 -4.66 -9.28 -10.03
N LEU A 40 -3.49 -9.53 -9.47
CA LEU A 40 -2.31 -9.95 -10.22
C LEU A 40 -2.43 -11.41 -10.69
N PRO A 41 -1.77 -11.78 -11.80
CA PRO A 41 -1.63 -13.18 -12.18
C PRO A 41 -1.01 -13.99 -11.03
N PRO A 42 -1.36 -15.29 -10.90
CA PRO A 42 -1.01 -16.07 -9.72
C PRO A 42 0.48 -16.05 -9.34
N GLN A 43 1.38 -16.22 -10.32
CA GLN A 43 2.81 -16.25 -10.04
C GLN A 43 3.34 -14.89 -9.60
N LYS A 44 2.90 -13.82 -10.25
CA LYS A 44 3.28 -12.46 -9.88
C LYS A 44 2.75 -12.09 -8.51
N ARG A 45 1.53 -12.51 -8.19
CA ARG A 45 0.91 -12.31 -6.88
C ARG A 45 1.70 -13.00 -5.79
N GLU A 46 2.07 -14.27 -6.03
CA GLU A 46 2.85 -15.07 -5.07
C GLU A 46 4.20 -14.42 -4.77
N ILE A 47 4.93 -14.02 -5.82
CA ILE A 47 6.23 -13.38 -5.67
C ILE A 47 6.08 -12.04 -4.93
N CYS A 48 5.06 -11.25 -5.27
CA CYS A 48 4.81 -9.98 -4.61
C CYS A 48 4.53 -10.16 -3.11
N LEU A 49 3.70 -11.15 -2.74
CA LEU A 49 3.41 -11.45 -1.34
C LEU A 49 4.63 -11.93 -0.58
N MET A 50 5.47 -12.75 -1.21
CA MET A 50 6.73 -13.18 -0.60
C MET A 50 7.66 -12.01 -0.34
N LYS A 51 7.70 -11.02 -1.23
CA LYS A 51 8.52 -9.84 -1.06
C LYS A 51 7.99 -8.92 0.03
N VAL A 52 6.70 -8.65 0.01
CA VAL A 52 6.09 -7.61 0.85
C VAL A 52 5.70 -8.15 2.22
N ARG A 53 5.07 -9.32 2.29
CA ARG A 53 4.58 -9.89 3.55
C ARG A 53 5.65 -10.67 4.30
N GLU A 54 6.38 -11.52 3.59
CA GLU A 54 7.40 -12.39 4.19
C GLU A 54 8.79 -11.77 4.16
N GLU A 55 8.97 -10.65 3.46
CA GLU A 55 10.25 -9.92 3.36
C GLU A 55 11.40 -10.78 2.86
N LEU A 56 11.11 -11.70 1.95
CA LEU A 56 12.12 -12.59 1.38
C LEU A 56 12.97 -11.86 0.33
N SER A 57 14.23 -12.26 0.24
CA SER A 57 15.12 -11.80 -0.81
C SER A 57 14.79 -12.50 -2.14
N ASN A 58 15.30 -11.94 -3.24
CA ASN A 58 15.12 -12.54 -4.56
C ASN A 58 15.71 -13.96 -4.60
N GLN A 59 16.86 -14.17 -3.94
CA GLN A 59 17.50 -15.48 -3.88
C GLN A 59 16.63 -16.48 -3.11
N GLU A 60 16.07 -16.08 -1.97
CA GLU A 60 15.21 -16.94 -1.18
C GLU A 60 13.94 -17.35 -1.93
N ILE A 61 13.34 -16.39 -2.66
CA ILE A 61 12.17 -16.68 -3.48
C ILE A 61 12.54 -17.60 -4.64
N ALA A 62 13.66 -17.34 -5.30
CA ALA A 62 14.16 -18.18 -6.40
C ALA A 62 14.35 -19.62 -5.94
N ASP A 63 14.96 -19.83 -4.78
CA ASP A 63 15.19 -21.14 -4.20
C ASP A 63 13.86 -21.83 -3.87
N ARG A 64 12.92 -21.09 -3.28
CA ARG A 64 11.62 -21.63 -2.87
C ARG A 64 10.76 -22.04 -4.07
N LEU A 65 10.73 -21.20 -5.11
CA LEU A 65 9.91 -21.44 -6.29
C LEU A 65 10.65 -22.24 -7.38
N LYS A 66 11.94 -22.54 -7.19
CA LYS A 66 12.78 -23.22 -8.16
C LYS A 66 12.82 -22.49 -9.51
N LEU A 67 12.96 -21.17 -9.43
CA LEU A 67 13.11 -20.29 -10.59
C LEU A 67 14.43 -19.55 -10.51
N SER A 68 14.88 -18.99 -11.65
CA SER A 68 16.09 -18.18 -11.64
C SER A 68 15.84 -16.84 -10.97
N ILE A 69 16.90 -16.23 -10.42
CA ILE A 69 16.83 -14.90 -9.83
C ILE A 69 16.34 -13.87 -10.87
N ASN A 70 16.80 -13.98 -12.11
CA ASN A 70 16.36 -13.07 -13.17
C ASN A 70 14.87 -13.20 -13.43
N THR A 71 14.32 -14.41 -13.40
CA THR A 71 12.89 -14.64 -13.54
C THR A 71 12.12 -13.98 -12.41
N ILE A 72 12.61 -14.11 -11.17
CA ILE A 72 11.99 -13.46 -10.01
C ILE A 72 12.00 -11.94 -10.16
N LYS A 73 13.14 -11.37 -10.55
CA LYS A 73 13.26 -9.92 -10.77
C LYS A 73 12.29 -9.43 -11.83
N THR A 74 12.17 -10.17 -12.94
CA THR A 74 11.27 -9.81 -14.03
C THR A 74 9.81 -9.86 -13.58
N HIS A 75 9.40 -10.95 -12.94
CA HIS A 75 8.03 -11.10 -12.43
C HIS A 75 7.69 -10.03 -11.40
N TYR A 76 8.61 -9.72 -10.50
CA TYR A 76 8.37 -8.68 -9.50
C TYR A 76 8.27 -7.30 -10.14
N SER A 77 9.16 -6.99 -11.09
CA SER A 77 9.10 -5.73 -11.83
C SER A 77 7.76 -5.59 -12.58
N ASP A 78 7.32 -6.65 -13.24
CA ASP A 78 6.04 -6.65 -13.95
C ASP A 78 4.86 -6.51 -12.97
N ALA A 79 4.95 -7.18 -11.82
CA ALA A 79 3.94 -7.05 -10.76
C ALA A 79 3.83 -5.62 -10.29
N LEU A 80 4.94 -4.93 -10.06
CA LEU A 80 4.93 -3.53 -9.63
C LEU A 80 4.31 -2.61 -10.69
N LYS A 81 4.57 -2.87 -11.96
CA LYS A 81 3.96 -2.10 -13.06
C LYS A 81 2.44 -2.28 -13.07
N LEU A 82 1.98 -3.52 -12.93
CA LEU A 82 0.55 -3.81 -12.87
C LEU A 82 -0.11 -3.19 -11.63
N LEU A 83 0.57 -3.26 -10.48
CA LEU A 83 0.09 -2.62 -9.26
C LEU A 83 -0.06 -1.11 -9.43
N ARG A 84 0.89 -0.46 -10.09
CA ARG A 84 0.78 0.98 -10.35
C ARG A 84 -0.46 1.31 -11.17
N VAL A 85 -0.78 0.49 -12.17
CA VAL A 85 -1.98 0.70 -12.98
C VAL A 85 -3.23 0.53 -12.14
N HIS A 86 -3.33 -0.56 -11.37
CA HIS A 86 -4.50 -0.84 -10.52
C HIS A 86 -4.66 0.19 -9.41
N LEU A 87 -3.58 0.51 -8.70
CA LEU A 87 -3.61 1.50 -7.63
C LEU A 87 -3.89 2.90 -8.16
N GLY A 88 -3.35 3.22 -9.34
CA GLY A 88 -3.63 4.50 -9.99
C GLY A 88 -5.12 4.69 -10.27
N LYS A 89 -5.78 3.66 -10.81
CA LYS A 89 -7.22 3.69 -11.06
C LYS A 89 -8.01 3.85 -9.78
N LEU A 90 -7.64 3.11 -8.73
CA LEU A 90 -8.32 3.19 -7.44
C LEU A 90 -8.12 4.57 -6.79
N LEU A 91 -6.92 5.13 -6.86
CA LEU A 91 -6.62 6.46 -6.32
C LEU A 91 -7.41 7.54 -7.04
N ILE A 92 -7.51 7.48 -8.36
CA ILE A 92 -8.30 8.41 -9.15
C ILE A 92 -9.77 8.32 -8.75
N PHE A 93 -10.30 7.10 -8.61
CA PHE A 93 -11.69 6.88 -8.22
C PHE A 93 -11.99 7.42 -6.82
N VAL A 94 -11.11 7.13 -5.85
CA VAL A 94 -11.26 7.63 -4.47
C VAL A 94 -11.17 9.15 -4.44
N THR A 95 -10.25 9.74 -5.16
CA THR A 95 -10.11 11.19 -5.26
C THR A 95 -11.37 11.82 -5.86
N TYR A 96 -11.91 11.22 -6.90
CA TYR A 96 -13.15 11.69 -7.55
C TYR A 96 -14.33 11.63 -6.58
N LEU A 97 -14.50 10.53 -5.84
CA LEU A 97 -15.57 10.39 -4.85
C LEU A 97 -15.43 11.39 -3.72
N THR A 98 -14.21 11.61 -3.24
CA THR A 98 -13.93 12.59 -2.18
C THR A 98 -14.27 14.00 -2.64
N LEU A 99 -13.90 14.33 -3.88
CA LEU A 99 -14.19 15.62 -4.47
C LEU A 99 -15.70 15.83 -4.63
N LEU A 100 -16.43 14.81 -5.08
CA LEU A 100 -17.89 14.87 -5.18
C LEU A 100 -18.56 15.11 -3.83
N ARG A 101 -18.11 14.41 -2.79
CA ARG A 101 -18.61 14.61 -1.43
C ARG A 101 -18.34 16.03 -0.94
N TYR A 102 -17.14 16.51 -1.18
CA TYR A 102 -16.77 17.86 -0.79
C TYR A 102 -17.63 18.93 -1.49
N LEU A 103 -17.82 18.80 -2.80
CA LEU A 103 -18.66 19.71 -3.57
C LEU A 103 -20.12 19.61 -3.14
N SER A 104 -20.65 18.43 -2.85
CA SER A 104 -22.00 18.24 -2.39
C SER A 104 -22.23 18.97 -1.06
N VAL A 105 -21.33 18.84 -0.11
CA VAL A 105 -21.39 19.52 1.18
C VAL A 105 -21.30 21.05 0.97
N TYR A 106 -20.44 21.49 0.08
CA TYR A 106 -20.24 22.91 -0.17
C TYR A 106 -21.44 23.55 -0.87
N LEU A 107 -22.11 22.81 -1.75
CA LEU A 107 -23.28 23.30 -2.48
C LEU A 107 -24.58 23.28 -1.64
N THR A 108 -24.65 22.41 -0.63
CA THR A 108 -25.81 22.30 0.25
C THR A 108 -25.77 23.27 1.42
N VAL A 109 -24.67 23.91 1.65
CA VAL A 109 -24.50 24.93 2.67
C VAL A 109 -24.65 26.32 2.06
#